data_ff3019ba660c27857b1e91c3efbc9307
#
_entry.id   ff3019ba660c27857b1e91c3efbc9307
#
_cell.length_a   1.000
_cell.length_b   1.000
_cell.length_c   1.000
_cell.angle_alpha   90.00
_cell.angle_beta   90.00
_cell.angle_gamma   90.00
#
_symmetry.space_group_name_H-M   'P 1'
#
loop_
_entity.id
_entity.type
_entity.pdbx_description
1 polymer ?
#
loop_
_entity_poly.entity_id
_entity_poly.type
_entity_poly.pdbx_seq_one_letter_code
_entity_poly.pdbx_strand_id
1 'polypeptide(L)'
;MTTYVLTAIGDDRPGLVAALAAAVDEHGGNWVDSQLALLAGKFAGIVQVELPDERVPAFLEALPALSEEVGLSVEAAEGTAAGEEKGPCSVLRLHLLGQDRTGMVREVTSALRSQGATIDGLRSWTREAPEGGGMLFEAEAEVRLPEDTQEADVREALETIAAELMVDLELDAPG
;
A
#
# COMPACT_ATOMS: atom_id res chain seq x y z
N MET A 1 20.41 5.41 15.00
CA MET A 1 19.04 4.85 14.74
C MET A 1 18.95 4.55 13.27
N THR A 2 18.67 3.32 12.92
CA THR A 2 18.50 2.89 11.54
C THR A 2 17.03 2.57 11.27
N THR A 3 16.52 3.03 10.15
CA THR A 3 15.14 2.76 9.71
C THR A 3 15.07 1.42 8.97
N TYR A 4 14.13 0.58 9.35
CA TYR A 4 13.80 -0.66 8.65
C TYR A 4 12.33 -0.66 8.22
N VAL A 5 12.09 -1.27 7.07
CA VAL A 5 10.74 -1.64 6.62
C VAL A 5 10.61 -3.15 6.75
N LEU A 6 9.66 -3.57 7.57
CA LEU A 6 9.30 -4.96 7.78
C LEU A 6 8.14 -5.32 6.87
N THR A 7 8.25 -6.42 6.13
CA THR A 7 7.13 -7.02 5.41
C THR A 7 6.66 -8.23 6.21
N ALA A 8 5.41 -8.24 6.62
CA ALA A 8 4.84 -9.29 7.45
C ALA A 8 3.68 -9.99 6.75
N ILE A 9 3.63 -11.32 6.83
CA ILE A 9 2.51 -12.11 6.33
C ILE A 9 2.30 -13.38 7.18
N GLY A 10 1.03 -13.69 7.47
CA GLY A 10 0.64 -14.89 8.21
C GLY A 10 -0.82 -15.25 8.01
N ASP A 11 -1.23 -16.41 8.51
CA ASP A 11 -2.65 -16.75 8.62
C ASP A 11 -3.32 -15.89 9.69
N ASP A 12 -4.59 -15.52 9.48
CA ASP A 12 -5.34 -14.72 10.45
C ASP A 12 -5.43 -15.44 11.81
N ARG A 13 -4.79 -14.84 12.80
CA ARG A 13 -4.76 -15.31 14.19
C ARG A 13 -4.70 -14.15 15.16
N PRO A 14 -5.30 -14.28 16.36
CA PRO A 14 -5.11 -13.30 17.41
C PRO A 14 -3.63 -13.15 17.79
N GLY A 15 -3.18 -11.91 17.97
CA GLY A 15 -1.87 -11.63 18.55
C GLY A 15 -0.71 -11.39 17.57
N LEU A 16 -0.92 -11.47 16.25
CA LEU A 16 0.15 -11.25 15.26
C LEU A 16 0.81 -9.87 15.39
N VAL A 17 0.00 -8.82 15.50
CA VAL A 17 0.52 -7.44 15.67
C VAL A 17 1.20 -7.29 17.02
N ALA A 18 0.63 -7.89 18.08
CA ALA A 18 1.21 -7.82 19.41
C ALA A 18 2.58 -8.51 19.48
N ALA A 19 2.73 -9.66 18.82
CA ALA A 19 4.01 -10.37 18.76
C ALA A 19 5.08 -9.56 18.00
N LEU A 20 4.72 -8.98 16.87
CA LEU A 20 5.64 -8.14 16.12
C LEU A 20 6.02 -6.86 16.90
N ALA A 21 5.04 -6.23 17.56
CA ALA A 21 5.29 -5.04 18.37
C ALA A 21 6.19 -5.37 19.60
N ALA A 22 5.98 -6.53 20.22
CA ALA A 22 6.84 -6.99 21.33
C ALA A 22 8.29 -7.20 20.86
N ALA A 23 8.49 -7.82 19.70
CA ALA A 23 9.83 -8.01 19.14
C ALA A 23 10.54 -6.67 18.85
N VAL A 24 9.81 -5.66 18.37
CA VAL A 24 10.36 -4.31 18.18
C VAL A 24 10.73 -3.66 19.51
N ASP A 25 9.85 -3.71 20.51
CA ASP A 25 10.04 -3.11 21.84
C ASP A 25 11.19 -3.76 22.62
N GLU A 26 11.30 -5.09 22.61
CA GLU A 26 12.38 -5.85 23.28
C GLU A 26 13.77 -5.49 22.76
N HIS A 27 13.86 -5.03 21.52
CA HIS A 27 15.11 -4.56 20.91
C HIS A 27 15.28 -3.02 20.99
N GLY A 28 14.41 -2.34 21.75
CA GLY A 28 14.48 -0.89 21.94
C GLY A 28 14.10 -0.11 20.70
N GLY A 29 13.37 -0.73 19.79
CA GLY A 29 12.90 -0.08 18.57
C GLY A 29 11.63 0.74 18.78
N ASN A 30 11.38 1.63 17.83
CA ASN A 30 10.19 2.45 17.76
C ASN A 30 9.35 2.07 16.54
N TRP A 31 8.06 1.82 16.74
CA TRP A 31 7.10 1.61 15.66
C TRP A 31 6.64 2.97 15.11
N VAL A 32 6.99 3.30 13.88
CA VAL A 32 6.80 4.63 13.29
C VAL A 32 5.51 4.73 12.47
N ASP A 33 5.34 3.80 11.51
CA ASP A 33 4.19 3.78 10.61
C ASP A 33 3.89 2.36 10.16
N SER A 34 2.65 2.11 9.70
CA SER A 34 2.29 0.78 9.20
C SER A 34 1.06 0.79 8.31
N GLN A 35 1.04 -0.16 7.39
CA GLN A 35 -0.12 -0.49 6.57
C GLN A 35 -0.32 -2.00 6.64
N LEU A 36 -1.32 -2.43 7.41
CA LEU A 36 -1.62 -3.82 7.68
C LEU A 36 -3.08 -4.11 7.32
N ALA A 37 -3.34 -5.25 6.71
CA ALA A 37 -4.67 -5.63 6.27
C ALA A 37 -4.91 -7.13 6.39
N LEU A 38 -6.17 -7.47 6.59
CA LEU A 38 -6.69 -8.83 6.47
C LEU A 38 -7.37 -8.99 5.11
N LEU A 39 -6.90 -9.95 4.30
CA LEU A 39 -7.47 -10.25 3.00
C LEU A 39 -7.49 -11.77 2.77
N ALA A 40 -8.65 -12.31 2.45
CA ALA A 40 -8.83 -13.74 2.14
C ALA A 40 -8.22 -14.70 3.19
N GLY A 41 -8.36 -14.37 4.48
CA GLY A 41 -7.82 -15.18 5.58
C GLY A 41 -6.30 -15.05 5.80
N LYS A 42 -5.66 -14.15 5.09
CA LYS A 42 -4.25 -13.77 5.30
C LYS A 42 -4.17 -12.37 5.90
N PHE A 43 -3.39 -12.24 6.96
CA PHE A 43 -2.98 -10.96 7.53
C PHE A 43 -1.62 -10.60 6.95
N ALA A 44 -1.49 -9.43 6.34
CA ALA A 44 -0.25 -9.00 5.73
C ALA A 44 -0.08 -7.47 5.74
N GLY A 45 1.15 -7.01 5.57
CA GLY A 45 1.44 -5.60 5.34
C GLY A 45 2.89 -5.22 5.55
N ILE A 46 3.11 -3.91 5.66
CA ILE A 46 4.41 -3.29 5.87
C ILE A 46 4.41 -2.46 7.16
N VAL A 47 5.54 -2.44 7.83
CA VAL A 47 5.74 -1.70 9.08
C VAL A 47 7.07 -0.99 9.03
N GLN A 48 7.08 0.32 9.26
CA GLN A 48 8.29 1.09 9.43
C GLN A 48 8.67 1.13 10.90
N VAL A 49 9.91 0.76 11.19
CA VAL A 49 10.48 0.80 12.54
C VAL A 49 11.82 1.51 12.53
N GLU A 50 12.16 2.13 13.65
CA GLU A 50 13.48 2.68 13.92
C GLU A 50 14.14 1.87 15.03
N LEU A 51 15.38 1.44 14.82
CA LEU A 51 16.13 0.59 15.75
C LEU A 51 17.47 1.25 16.11
N PRO A 52 17.92 1.11 17.37
CA PRO A 52 19.31 1.44 17.69
C PRO A 52 20.27 0.59 16.88
N ASP A 53 21.29 1.19 16.31
CA ASP A 53 22.22 0.54 15.38
C ASP A 53 22.87 -0.72 15.99
N GLU A 54 23.19 -0.67 17.28
CA GLU A 54 23.75 -1.80 18.03
C GLU A 54 22.76 -2.95 18.27
N ARG A 55 21.45 -2.72 18.13
CA ARG A 55 20.39 -3.70 18.32
C ARG A 55 19.94 -4.38 17.04
N VAL A 56 20.24 -3.80 15.89
CA VAL A 56 19.84 -4.32 14.58
C VAL A 56 20.21 -5.78 14.35
N PRO A 57 21.45 -6.25 14.60
CA PRO A 57 21.78 -7.65 14.35
C PRO A 57 20.92 -8.61 15.17
N ALA A 58 20.74 -8.32 16.47
CA ALA A 58 19.95 -9.16 17.37
C ALA A 58 18.46 -9.17 16.97
N PHE A 59 17.94 -8.02 16.55
CA PHE A 59 16.56 -7.92 16.05
C PHE A 59 16.35 -8.77 14.81
N LEU A 60 17.23 -8.67 13.81
CA LEU A 60 17.10 -9.45 12.57
C LEU A 60 17.21 -10.96 12.83
N GLU A 61 18.03 -11.37 13.78
CA GLU A 61 18.14 -12.78 14.21
C GLU A 61 16.89 -13.28 14.95
N ALA A 62 16.14 -12.40 15.59
CA ALA A 62 14.91 -12.75 16.31
C ALA A 62 13.68 -12.90 15.39
N LEU A 63 13.64 -12.25 14.23
CA LEU A 63 12.45 -12.26 13.35
C LEU A 63 11.99 -13.66 12.93
N PRO A 64 12.85 -14.64 12.61
CA PRO A 64 12.41 -15.98 12.25
C PRO A 64 11.60 -16.70 13.33
N ALA A 65 11.82 -16.37 14.61
CA ALA A 65 11.08 -16.97 15.72
C ALA A 65 9.58 -16.64 15.67
N LEU A 66 9.20 -15.48 15.15
CA LEU A 66 7.79 -15.10 14.96
C LEU A 66 7.03 -16.05 14.03
N SER A 67 7.72 -16.64 13.04
CA SER A 67 7.12 -17.66 12.17
C SER A 67 6.82 -18.96 12.93
N GLU A 68 7.69 -19.37 13.86
CA GLU A 68 7.52 -20.58 14.65
C GLU A 68 6.48 -20.38 15.76
N GLU A 69 6.49 -19.25 16.43
CA GLU A 69 5.67 -18.97 17.60
C GLU A 69 4.22 -18.63 17.24
N VAL A 70 4.04 -17.70 16.29
CA VAL A 70 2.71 -17.17 15.93
C VAL A 70 2.35 -17.35 14.46
N GLY A 71 3.21 -17.95 13.66
CA GLY A 71 2.97 -18.17 12.23
C GLY A 71 3.04 -16.89 11.39
N LEU A 72 3.78 -15.87 11.87
CA LEU A 72 4.00 -14.61 11.15
C LEU A 72 5.40 -14.62 10.51
N SER A 73 5.45 -14.74 9.20
CA SER A 73 6.69 -14.57 8.43
C SER A 73 6.99 -13.08 8.29
N VAL A 74 8.19 -12.68 8.69
CA VAL A 74 8.65 -11.28 8.65
C VAL A 74 9.97 -11.20 7.92
N GLU A 75 10.04 -10.31 6.93
CA GLU A 75 11.27 -9.93 6.23
C GLU A 75 11.58 -8.47 6.53
N ALA A 76 12.85 -8.14 6.71
CA ALA A 76 13.30 -6.79 7.00
C ALA A 76 14.20 -6.27 5.87
N ALA A 77 13.96 -5.06 5.44
CA ALA A 77 14.82 -4.32 4.52
C ALA A 77 15.17 -2.97 5.13
N GLU A 78 16.40 -2.51 4.95
CA GLU A 78 16.79 -1.16 5.35
C GLU A 78 15.97 -0.14 4.55
N GLY A 79 15.32 0.77 5.25
CA GLY A 79 14.49 1.82 4.69
C GLY A 79 15.23 3.14 4.60
N THR A 80 14.66 4.09 3.85
CA THR A 80 15.10 5.48 3.90
C THR A 80 14.58 6.13 5.19
N ALA A 81 15.38 6.98 5.83
CA ALA A 81 14.93 7.71 7.01
C ALA A 81 13.66 8.52 6.71
N ALA A 82 12.73 8.53 7.66
CA ALA A 82 11.55 9.37 7.58
C ALA A 82 12.00 10.84 7.45
N GLY A 83 11.74 11.48 6.31
CA GLY A 83 12.14 12.87 6.07
C GLY A 83 13.07 13.11 4.87
N GLU A 84 13.51 12.07 4.15
CA GLU A 84 13.93 12.30 2.76
C GLU A 84 12.67 12.66 1.95
N GLU A 85 12.32 13.92 2.02
CA GLU A 85 11.21 14.49 1.27
C GLU A 85 11.46 14.20 -0.21
N LYS A 86 10.64 13.33 -0.76
CA LYS A 86 10.44 13.31 -2.20
C LYS A 86 10.00 14.74 -2.54
N GLY A 87 10.74 15.41 -3.42
CA GLY A 87 10.53 16.82 -3.76
C GLY A 87 9.07 17.26 -3.89
N PRO A 88 8.77 18.55 -4.08
CA PRO A 88 7.40 19.01 -4.18
C PRO A 88 6.66 18.19 -5.23
N CYS A 89 5.59 17.54 -4.83
CA CYS A 89 4.77 16.68 -5.67
C CYS A 89 3.29 16.96 -5.36
N SER A 90 2.47 16.84 -6.37
CA SER A 90 1.02 16.84 -6.18
C SER A 90 0.56 15.43 -5.86
N VAL A 91 -0.22 15.28 -4.80
CA VAL A 91 -0.90 14.02 -4.48
C VAL A 91 -2.36 14.15 -4.91
N LEU A 92 -2.86 13.15 -5.60
CA LEU A 92 -4.26 13.07 -6.05
C LEU A 92 -4.89 11.79 -5.51
N ARG A 93 -6.19 11.85 -5.26
CA ARG A 93 -7.00 10.66 -4.96
C ARG A 93 -7.75 10.24 -6.22
N LEU A 94 -7.56 8.99 -6.59
CA LEU A 94 -8.25 8.34 -7.68
C LEU A 94 -9.33 7.44 -7.10
N HIS A 95 -10.56 7.59 -7.56
CA HIS A 95 -11.65 6.65 -7.32
C HIS A 95 -12.13 6.09 -8.66
N LEU A 96 -12.27 4.78 -8.74
CA LEU A 96 -12.71 4.07 -9.94
C LEU A 96 -13.86 3.14 -9.59
N LEU A 97 -14.91 3.17 -10.39
CA LEU A 97 -16.09 2.30 -10.28
C LEU A 97 -16.54 1.82 -11.66
N GLY A 98 -16.72 0.54 -11.85
CA GLY A 98 -17.24 -0.01 -13.09
C GLY A 98 -17.62 -1.48 -12.99
N GLN A 99 -18.13 -2.03 -14.09
CA GLN A 99 -18.41 -3.48 -14.19
C GLN A 99 -17.10 -4.26 -14.03
N ASP A 100 -17.12 -5.28 -13.16
CA ASP A 100 -15.93 -6.11 -12.92
C ASP A 100 -15.53 -6.87 -14.18
N ARG A 101 -14.30 -6.70 -14.60
CA ARG A 101 -13.69 -7.40 -15.71
C ARG A 101 -12.18 -7.53 -15.55
N THR A 102 -11.61 -8.51 -16.21
CA THR A 102 -10.16 -8.72 -16.18
C THR A 102 -9.40 -7.57 -16.82
N GLY A 103 -8.29 -7.17 -16.20
CA GLY A 103 -7.35 -6.20 -16.75
C GLY A 103 -7.55 -4.76 -16.31
N MET A 104 -8.62 -4.41 -15.58
CA MET A 104 -8.92 -3.02 -15.17
C MET A 104 -7.75 -2.37 -14.43
N VAL A 105 -7.21 -3.03 -13.42
CA VAL A 105 -6.07 -2.50 -12.64
C VAL A 105 -4.87 -2.24 -13.55
N ARG A 106 -4.56 -3.18 -14.45
CA ARG A 106 -3.43 -3.03 -15.38
C ARG A 106 -3.61 -1.84 -16.32
N GLU A 107 -4.79 -1.66 -16.87
CA GLU A 107 -5.07 -0.61 -17.84
C GLU A 107 -4.98 0.78 -17.19
N VAL A 108 -5.61 0.97 -16.02
CA VAL A 108 -5.55 2.22 -15.26
C VAL A 108 -4.13 2.53 -14.78
N THR A 109 -3.44 1.55 -14.20
CA THR A 109 -2.07 1.77 -13.70
C THR A 109 -1.06 1.99 -14.82
N SER A 110 -1.29 1.43 -16.02
CA SER A 110 -0.47 1.71 -17.19
C SER A 110 -0.66 3.14 -17.71
N ALA A 111 -1.89 3.66 -17.68
CA ALA A 111 -2.16 5.06 -18.01
C ALA A 111 -1.44 6.01 -17.02
N LEU A 112 -1.56 5.77 -15.71
CA LEU A 112 -0.85 6.54 -14.69
C LEU A 112 0.67 6.51 -14.91
N ARG A 113 1.22 5.33 -15.16
CA ARG A 113 2.64 5.15 -15.43
C ARG A 113 3.12 5.94 -16.65
N SER A 114 2.31 6.01 -17.72
CA SER A 114 2.67 6.77 -18.93
C SER A 114 2.81 8.27 -18.68
N GLN A 115 2.17 8.78 -17.62
CA GLN A 115 2.28 10.15 -17.13
C GLN A 115 3.37 10.35 -16.06
N GLY A 116 4.17 9.33 -15.80
CA GLY A 116 5.20 9.39 -14.76
C GLY A 116 4.66 9.34 -13.33
N ALA A 117 3.36 9.11 -13.15
CA ALA A 117 2.72 9.06 -11.85
C ALA A 117 3.12 7.81 -11.05
N THR A 118 3.23 7.97 -9.74
CA THR A 118 3.52 6.89 -8.78
C THR A 118 2.28 6.63 -7.92
N ILE A 119 1.98 5.37 -7.67
CA ILE A 119 0.90 4.96 -6.77
C ILE A 119 1.52 4.74 -5.38
N ASP A 120 1.14 5.55 -4.40
CA ASP A 120 1.59 5.44 -3.02
C ASP A 120 0.72 4.48 -2.19
N GLY A 121 -0.56 4.34 -2.56
CA GLY A 121 -1.49 3.40 -1.95
C GLY A 121 -2.57 2.97 -2.94
N LEU A 122 -2.99 1.72 -2.86
CA LEU A 122 -4.08 1.16 -3.67
C LEU A 122 -4.91 0.22 -2.82
N ARG A 123 -6.22 0.45 -2.81
CA ARG A 123 -7.21 -0.45 -2.24
C ARG A 123 -8.27 -0.76 -3.29
N SER A 124 -8.66 -2.02 -3.43
CA SER A 124 -9.70 -2.41 -4.38
C SER A 124 -10.56 -3.54 -3.82
N TRP A 125 -11.81 -3.60 -4.27
CA TRP A 125 -12.77 -4.63 -3.89
C TRP A 125 -13.80 -4.83 -4.99
N THR A 126 -14.51 -5.94 -4.91
CA THR A 126 -15.68 -6.18 -5.73
C THR A 126 -16.94 -6.23 -4.86
N ARG A 127 -18.07 -5.80 -5.41
CA ARG A 127 -19.37 -5.88 -4.76
C ARG A 127 -20.48 -6.17 -5.79
N GLU A 128 -21.57 -6.72 -5.33
CA GLU A 128 -22.76 -6.88 -6.18
C GLU A 128 -23.38 -5.50 -6.48
N ALA A 129 -23.73 -5.29 -7.75
CA ALA A 129 -24.48 -4.12 -8.13
C ALA A 129 -25.92 -4.18 -7.60
N PRO A 130 -26.53 -3.05 -7.25
CA PRO A 130 -27.95 -2.99 -6.92
C PRO A 130 -28.81 -3.64 -8.01
N GLU A 131 -29.91 -4.26 -7.60
CA GLU A 131 -30.93 -4.84 -8.51
C GLU A 131 -30.42 -5.92 -9.47
N GLY A 132 -29.35 -6.64 -9.12
CA GLY A 132 -28.84 -7.76 -9.92
C GLY A 132 -28.05 -7.35 -11.16
N GLY A 133 -27.49 -6.16 -11.17
CA GLY A 133 -26.68 -5.60 -12.29
C GLY A 133 -25.27 -6.23 -12.46
N GLY A 134 -24.99 -7.38 -11.82
CA GLY A 134 -23.68 -8.06 -11.89
C GLY A 134 -22.70 -7.61 -10.82
N MET A 135 -21.42 -7.95 -11.00
CA MET A 135 -20.34 -7.55 -10.10
C MET A 135 -19.78 -6.20 -10.51
N LEU A 136 -19.58 -5.34 -9.54
CA LEU A 136 -18.84 -4.07 -9.69
C LEU A 136 -17.45 -4.22 -9.10
N PHE A 137 -16.48 -3.66 -9.79
CA PHE A 137 -15.14 -3.42 -9.28
C PHE A 137 -15.02 -1.95 -8.83
N GLU A 138 -14.47 -1.75 -7.66
CA GLU A 138 -14.25 -0.43 -7.08
C GLU A 138 -12.81 -0.34 -6.56
N ALA A 139 -12.15 0.79 -6.81
CA ALA A 139 -10.78 1.00 -6.36
C ALA A 139 -10.55 2.45 -5.94
N GLU A 140 -9.74 2.60 -4.90
CA GLU A 140 -9.23 3.88 -4.40
C GLU A 140 -7.71 3.84 -4.44
N ALA A 141 -7.09 4.89 -4.97
CA ALA A 141 -5.64 5.02 -4.98
C ALA A 141 -5.19 6.43 -4.60
N GLU A 142 -4.05 6.50 -3.93
CA GLU A 142 -3.29 7.73 -3.77
C GLU A 142 -2.20 7.77 -4.83
N VAL A 143 -2.24 8.82 -5.65
CA VAL A 143 -1.38 8.97 -6.82
C VAL A 143 -0.54 10.23 -6.66
N ARG A 144 0.77 10.07 -6.77
CA ARG A 144 1.72 11.18 -6.71
C ARG A 144 2.23 11.50 -8.11
N LEU A 145 2.18 12.79 -8.44
CA LEU A 145 2.65 13.33 -9.71
C LEU A 145 4.03 13.98 -9.53
N PRO A 146 4.97 13.78 -10.49
CA PRO A 146 6.20 14.56 -10.55
C PRO A 146 5.89 16.04 -10.77
N GLU A 147 6.83 16.92 -10.38
CA GLU A 147 6.67 18.38 -10.47
C GLU A 147 6.36 18.92 -11.87
N ASP A 148 6.89 18.26 -12.87
CA ASP A 148 6.76 18.63 -14.29
C ASP A 148 5.51 18.04 -14.97
N THR A 149 4.71 17.27 -14.26
CA THR A 149 3.46 16.67 -14.76
C THR A 149 2.26 17.55 -14.39
N GLN A 150 1.50 17.98 -15.39
CA GLN A 150 0.28 18.73 -15.14
C GLN A 150 -0.87 17.77 -14.77
N GLU A 151 -1.62 18.12 -13.74
CA GLU A 151 -2.81 17.35 -13.34
C GLU A 151 -3.79 17.18 -14.51
N ALA A 152 -3.92 18.20 -15.37
CA ALA A 152 -4.79 18.17 -16.54
C ALA A 152 -4.42 17.04 -17.52
N ASP A 153 -3.13 16.79 -17.74
CA ASP A 153 -2.65 15.74 -18.66
C ASP A 153 -2.98 14.34 -18.10
N VAL A 154 -2.83 14.19 -16.79
CA VAL A 154 -3.20 12.92 -16.09
C VAL A 154 -4.70 12.69 -16.16
N ARG A 155 -5.49 13.73 -15.92
CA ARG A 155 -6.95 13.68 -16.00
C ARG A 155 -7.41 13.29 -17.41
N GLU A 156 -6.86 13.90 -18.46
CA GLU A 156 -7.19 13.57 -19.86
C GLU A 156 -6.83 12.11 -20.20
N ALA A 157 -5.66 11.63 -19.77
CA ALA A 157 -5.24 10.25 -19.97
C ALA A 157 -6.18 9.26 -19.26
N LEU A 158 -6.61 9.58 -18.05
CA LEU A 158 -7.53 8.75 -17.27
C LEU A 158 -8.95 8.79 -17.84
N GLU A 159 -9.44 9.92 -18.28
CA GLU A 159 -10.76 10.06 -18.94
C GLU A 159 -10.82 9.23 -20.23
N THR A 160 -9.74 9.19 -20.99
CA THR A 160 -9.64 8.34 -22.19
C THR A 160 -9.80 6.86 -21.82
N ILE A 161 -9.07 6.41 -20.82
CA ILE A 161 -9.15 5.02 -20.33
C ILE A 161 -10.53 4.73 -19.71
N ALA A 162 -11.09 5.67 -18.95
CA ALA A 162 -12.43 5.52 -18.37
C ALA A 162 -13.50 5.31 -19.43
N ALA A 163 -13.42 6.05 -20.53
CA ALA A 163 -14.32 5.88 -21.68
C ALA A 163 -14.16 4.52 -22.35
N GLU A 164 -12.93 4.06 -22.58
CA GLU A 164 -12.64 2.74 -23.14
C GLU A 164 -13.11 1.59 -22.25
N LEU A 165 -12.95 1.75 -20.94
CA LEU A 165 -13.32 0.76 -19.92
C LEU A 165 -14.81 0.80 -19.57
N MET A 166 -15.52 1.86 -19.94
CA MET A 166 -16.90 2.15 -19.49
C MET A 166 -16.99 2.17 -17.95
N VAL A 167 -16.09 2.89 -17.32
CA VAL A 167 -16.02 3.06 -15.85
C VAL A 167 -16.17 4.51 -15.49
N ASP A 168 -16.69 4.78 -14.30
CA ASP A 168 -16.64 6.09 -13.67
C ASP A 168 -15.27 6.25 -13.00
N LEU A 169 -14.62 7.38 -13.24
CA LEU A 169 -13.32 7.70 -12.69
C LEU A 169 -13.33 9.15 -12.18
N GLU A 170 -13.04 9.30 -10.90
CA GLU A 170 -12.93 10.60 -10.24
C GLU A 170 -11.49 10.82 -9.78
N LEU A 171 -11.00 12.04 -9.96
CA LEU A 171 -9.66 12.45 -9.56
C LEU A 171 -9.75 13.75 -8.77
N ASP A 172 -9.43 13.70 -7.50
CA ASP A 172 -9.55 14.81 -6.56
C ASP A 172 -8.21 15.14 -5.89
N ALA A 173 -8.03 16.42 -5.54
CA ALA A 173 -6.95 16.80 -4.65
C ALA A 173 -7.24 16.27 -3.22
N PRO A 174 -6.21 15.86 -2.46
CA PRO A 174 -6.40 15.48 -1.08
C PRO A 174 -6.96 16.65 -0.28
N GLY A 175 -8.05 16.42 0.45
CA GLY A 175 -8.69 17.42 1.32
C GLY A 175 -7.85 17.73 2.56
#